data_d7cd657d02d46621bec6eecc30ca68f5
#
_entry.id   d7cd657d02d46621bec6eecc30ca68f5
#
_cell.length_a   1.000
_cell.length_b   1.000
_cell.length_c   1.000
_cell.angle_alpha   90.00
_cell.angle_beta   90.00
_cell.angle_gamma   90.00
#
_symmetry.space_group_name_H-M   'P 1'
#
loop_
_entity.id
_entity.type
_entity.pdbx_description
1 polymer ?
#
loop_
_entity_poly.entity_id
_entity_poly.type
_entity_poly.pdbx_seq_one_letter_code
_entity_poly.pdbx_strand_id
1 'polypeptide(L)'
;MRISLFLTFVFQLVLAQDRIFEVHPYGRLGTDKNLTASTSLGDLDGDGDMDIVVANGRHWSEKNRVFFNDGKGFFRRSISLGAERNTTYVTLMVDIDNDGDLDVLVGNDRIRNQVFKNDGSGNLVFDHYFGFQTSNTRGLCTADLNGDGFVDVAVANRQGQNYIYFNNGKGNYADAQPFGGPKEATITIAAADMDGDGSMDLVLANRDGQPNYIYFGSKFVKKITYGTGSDESRDVDVGDMDGDGQLDIVVANIGDRNMIYYGSKKGSYDRSKAFGNPAAATHSIMLADLDRNGNIDIVVGNKGQRNHYYLNNKKELMKYTFGQKDGDTYGVTIGDLDGDVYPDIVTANSGGWNIIYYNRTPK
;
A
#
# COMPACT_ATOMS: atom_id res chain seq x y z
N MET A 1 31.50 -58.47 19.54
CA MET A 1 30.30 -57.75 20.04
C MET A 1 30.31 -56.35 19.37
N ARG A 2 29.55 -56.17 18.28
CA ARG A 2 29.44 -54.90 17.57
C ARG A 2 28.17 -54.20 18.09
N ILE A 3 28.37 -53.03 18.73
CA ILE A 3 27.29 -52.17 19.19
C ILE A 3 26.95 -51.24 18.02
N SER A 4 25.77 -51.44 17.40
CA SER A 4 25.20 -50.52 16.42
C SER A 4 24.49 -49.38 17.16
N LEU A 5 25.02 -48.17 17.02
CA LEU A 5 24.38 -46.95 17.51
C LEU A 5 23.30 -46.56 16.49
N PHE A 6 22.04 -46.71 16.81
CA PHE A 6 20.92 -46.13 16.04
C PHE A 6 20.79 -44.67 16.43
N LEU A 7 21.20 -43.75 15.53
CA LEU A 7 20.86 -42.33 15.64
C LEU A 7 19.41 -42.15 15.17
N THR A 8 18.51 -41.96 16.14
CA THR A 8 17.12 -41.57 15.84
C THR A 8 17.11 -40.04 15.56
N PHE A 9 17.03 -39.67 14.29
CA PHE A 9 16.69 -38.31 13.92
C PHE A 9 15.24 -38.03 14.26
N VAL A 10 15.00 -37.30 15.33
CA VAL A 10 13.68 -36.72 15.63
C VAL A 10 13.53 -35.51 14.71
N PHE A 11 12.83 -35.68 13.61
CA PHE A 11 12.27 -34.54 12.86
C PHE A 11 11.22 -33.90 13.77
N GLN A 12 11.58 -32.81 14.42
CA GLN A 12 10.58 -31.90 14.96
C GLN A 12 9.87 -31.28 13.74
N LEU A 13 8.65 -31.76 13.45
CA LEU A 13 7.70 -31.01 12.65
C LEU A 13 7.42 -29.74 13.46
N VAL A 14 8.05 -28.64 13.10
CA VAL A 14 7.59 -27.32 13.51
C VAL A 14 6.28 -27.14 12.74
N LEU A 15 5.16 -27.47 13.38
CA LEU A 15 3.85 -27.04 12.92
C LEU A 15 3.93 -25.52 12.90
N ALA A 16 3.82 -24.90 11.73
CA ALA A 16 3.65 -23.48 11.61
C ALA A 16 2.45 -23.12 12.49
N GLN A 17 2.72 -22.42 13.58
CA GLN A 17 1.69 -22.04 14.52
C GLN A 17 0.96 -20.87 13.87
N ASP A 18 -0.34 -21.04 13.61
CA ASP A 18 -1.16 -19.97 13.00
C ASP A 18 -1.02 -18.70 13.83
N ARG A 19 -0.53 -17.63 13.19
CA ARG A 19 -0.45 -16.33 13.83
C ARG A 19 -1.82 -15.66 13.75
N ILE A 20 -2.14 -14.86 14.75
CA ILE A 20 -3.39 -14.12 14.82
C ILE A 20 -3.10 -12.62 14.95
N PHE A 21 -4.00 -11.81 14.42
CA PHE A 21 -3.92 -10.35 14.54
C PHE A 21 -4.77 -9.88 15.72
N GLU A 22 -4.11 -9.37 16.75
CA GLU A 22 -4.73 -8.91 18.00
C GLU A 22 -4.68 -7.39 18.12
N VAL A 23 -5.78 -6.80 18.62
CA VAL A 23 -5.81 -5.38 18.98
C VAL A 23 -5.28 -5.22 20.40
N HIS A 24 -4.16 -4.51 20.55
CA HIS A 24 -3.69 -4.09 21.86
C HIS A 24 -4.64 -3.03 22.44
N PRO A 25 -4.80 -2.92 23.78
CA PRO A 25 -5.62 -1.87 24.41
C PRO A 25 -5.25 -0.44 23.99
N TYR A 26 -3.98 -0.22 23.59
CA TYR A 26 -3.48 1.05 23.04
C TYR A 26 -3.32 1.04 21.51
N GLY A 27 -3.83 0.06 20.81
CA GLY A 27 -3.74 -0.06 19.35
C GLY A 27 -4.67 0.87 18.56
N ARG A 28 -5.31 1.85 19.21
CA ARG A 28 -6.07 2.91 18.55
C ARG A 28 -5.17 4.10 18.29
N LEU A 29 -5.16 4.58 17.05
CA LEU A 29 -4.44 5.79 16.67
C LEU A 29 -5.29 7.03 16.92
N GLY A 30 -4.84 7.86 17.83
CA GLY A 30 -5.47 9.15 18.15
C GLY A 30 -6.78 9.03 18.96
N THR A 31 -7.42 10.20 19.13
CA THR A 31 -8.65 10.36 19.91
C THR A 31 -9.89 10.60 19.05
N ASP A 32 -9.70 10.83 17.74
CA ASP A 32 -10.76 11.27 16.83
C ASP A 32 -11.10 10.16 15.80
N LYS A 33 -12.36 10.17 15.39
CA LYS A 33 -12.85 9.34 14.29
C LYS A 33 -12.90 10.17 13.03
N ASN A 34 -11.79 10.19 12.31
CA ASN A 34 -11.67 10.95 11.08
C ASN A 34 -12.17 10.18 9.85
N LEU A 35 -12.41 10.89 8.75
CA LEU A 35 -12.64 10.26 7.45
C LEU A 35 -11.29 9.86 6.84
N THR A 36 -10.64 8.87 7.44
CA THR A 36 -9.32 8.41 7.02
C THR A 36 -9.40 7.64 5.70
N ALA A 37 -8.48 7.92 4.79
CA ALA A 37 -8.38 7.27 3.48
C ALA A 37 -7.25 6.25 3.42
N SER A 38 -6.07 6.61 3.91
CA SER A 38 -4.88 5.74 3.93
C SER A 38 -3.97 6.03 5.12
N THR A 39 -3.00 5.17 5.31
CA THR A 39 -1.86 5.36 6.22
C THR A 39 -0.58 5.05 5.46
N SER A 40 0.55 5.59 5.91
CA SER A 40 1.89 5.22 5.45
C SER A 40 2.82 5.01 6.64
N LEU A 41 3.84 4.17 6.48
CA LEU A 41 4.79 3.77 7.51
C LEU A 41 6.21 4.13 7.10
N GLY A 42 7.04 4.54 8.07
CA GLY A 42 8.45 4.82 7.90
C GLY A 42 9.03 5.49 9.14
N ASP A 43 10.34 5.43 9.31
CA ASP A 43 11.06 6.10 10.39
C ASP A 43 11.21 7.59 10.05
N LEU A 44 10.46 8.46 10.74
CA LEU A 44 10.47 9.90 10.50
C LEU A 44 11.37 10.67 11.46
N ASP A 45 11.67 10.13 12.63
CA ASP A 45 12.51 10.84 13.60
C ASP A 45 13.90 10.21 13.83
N GLY A 46 14.25 9.23 12.98
CA GLY A 46 15.59 8.65 12.90
C GLY A 46 15.94 7.74 14.07
N ASP A 47 14.92 7.25 14.81
CA ASP A 47 15.13 6.38 15.97
C ASP A 47 15.14 4.88 15.63
N GLY A 48 14.85 4.52 14.39
CA GLY A 48 14.85 3.16 13.85
C GLY A 48 13.50 2.47 13.93
N ASP A 49 12.47 3.13 14.44
CA ASP A 49 11.14 2.57 14.63
C ASP A 49 10.16 3.14 13.58
N MET A 50 9.21 2.32 13.10
CA MET A 50 8.26 2.78 12.09
C MET A 50 7.18 3.69 12.69
N ASP A 51 7.12 4.92 12.22
CA ASP A 51 6.08 5.92 12.48
C ASP A 51 4.90 5.77 11.52
N ILE A 52 3.79 6.46 11.83
CA ILE A 52 2.56 6.40 11.02
C ILE A 52 2.14 7.79 10.60
N VAL A 53 2.01 8.03 9.28
CA VAL A 53 1.27 9.20 8.75
C VAL A 53 -0.12 8.77 8.35
N VAL A 54 -1.12 9.55 8.75
CA VAL A 54 -2.53 9.28 8.52
C VAL A 54 -3.12 10.34 7.59
N ALA A 55 -3.62 9.89 6.43
CA ALA A 55 -4.30 10.70 5.44
C ALA A 55 -5.79 10.86 5.83
N ASN A 56 -6.17 12.02 6.33
CA ASN A 56 -7.54 12.33 6.75
C ASN A 56 -8.26 13.27 5.77
N GLY A 57 -9.57 13.23 5.78
CA GLY A 57 -10.40 14.18 5.06
C GLY A 57 -10.91 13.69 3.70
N ARG A 58 -11.04 12.41 3.50
CA ARG A 58 -11.44 11.75 2.23
C ARG A 58 -12.54 12.46 1.41
N HIS A 59 -13.47 13.13 2.00
CA HIS A 59 -14.51 13.94 1.33
C HIS A 59 -14.76 15.28 2.00
N TRP A 60 -14.27 15.45 3.23
CA TRP A 60 -14.43 16.63 4.07
C TRP A 60 -13.10 17.00 4.64
N SER A 61 -12.70 18.26 4.49
CA SER A 61 -11.36 18.70 4.90
C SER A 61 -11.10 18.41 6.37
N GLU A 62 -10.06 17.62 6.64
CA GLU A 62 -9.55 17.28 7.97
C GLU A 62 -8.04 17.46 8.04
N LYS A 63 -7.47 17.44 9.24
CA LYS A 63 -6.02 17.51 9.42
C LYS A 63 -5.41 16.13 9.29
N ASN A 64 -4.37 16.02 8.49
CA ASN A 64 -3.50 14.85 8.49
C ASN A 64 -2.72 14.80 9.81
N ARG A 65 -2.32 13.61 10.23
CA ARG A 65 -1.66 13.38 11.51
C ARG A 65 -0.42 12.51 11.32
N VAL A 66 0.59 12.78 12.12
CA VAL A 66 1.76 11.93 12.30
C VAL A 66 1.73 11.38 13.71
N PHE A 67 1.98 10.08 13.84
CA PHE A 67 2.07 9.36 15.11
C PHE A 67 3.46 8.74 15.19
N PHE A 68 4.20 9.10 16.24
CA PHE A 68 5.54 8.58 16.47
C PHE A 68 5.50 7.35 17.35
N ASN A 69 6.21 6.32 16.95
CA ASN A 69 6.39 5.07 17.66
C ASN A 69 7.36 5.24 18.83
N ASP A 70 7.34 4.34 19.80
CA ASP A 70 8.33 4.25 20.88
C ASP A 70 9.11 2.92 20.83
N GLY A 71 9.15 2.26 19.66
CA GLY A 71 9.81 0.99 19.41
C GLY A 71 9.13 -0.24 20.01
N LYS A 72 7.94 -0.05 20.58
CA LYS A 72 7.13 -1.12 21.20
C LYS A 72 5.69 -1.11 20.71
N GLY A 73 5.44 -0.39 19.63
CA GLY A 73 4.11 -0.23 19.07
C GLY A 73 3.21 0.74 19.83
N PHE A 74 3.74 1.65 20.66
CA PHE A 74 2.94 2.67 21.33
C PHE A 74 3.13 4.04 20.69
N PHE A 75 2.05 4.64 20.26
CA PHE A 75 2.00 5.92 19.54
C PHE A 75 1.47 7.05 20.42
N ARG A 76 2.20 7.39 21.49
CA ARG A 76 1.79 8.41 22.48
C ARG A 76 2.04 9.83 22.01
N ARG A 77 3.08 10.05 21.20
CA ARG A 77 3.41 11.34 20.59
C ARG A 77 2.69 11.44 19.25
N SER A 78 2.01 12.54 18.99
CA SER A 78 1.46 12.81 17.67
C SER A 78 1.40 14.30 17.38
N ILE A 79 1.56 14.68 16.12
CA ILE A 79 1.47 16.04 15.62
C ILE A 79 0.48 16.15 14.46
N SER A 80 0.03 17.36 14.13
CA SER A 80 -0.64 17.63 12.87
C SER A 80 0.39 17.78 11.76
N LEU A 81 0.17 17.14 10.61
CA LEU A 81 0.96 17.38 9.42
C LEU A 81 0.50 18.69 8.77
N GLY A 82 1.28 19.75 9.00
CA GLY A 82 0.93 21.09 8.58
C GLY A 82 -0.23 21.75 9.34
N ALA A 83 -0.55 22.98 8.96
CA ALA A 83 -1.59 23.79 9.62
C ALA A 83 -2.98 23.58 9.01
N GLU A 84 -3.05 23.24 7.73
CA GLU A 84 -4.26 23.22 6.92
C GLU A 84 -5.10 21.97 7.12
N ARG A 85 -6.38 22.09 6.79
CA ARG A 85 -7.32 20.97 6.67
C ARG A 85 -7.49 20.67 5.18
N ASN A 86 -7.21 19.46 4.77
CA ASN A 86 -7.22 19.06 3.36
C ASN A 86 -8.18 17.88 3.12
N THR A 87 -8.53 17.68 1.85
CA THR A 87 -9.26 16.48 1.40
C THR A 87 -8.25 15.43 0.93
N THR A 88 -7.50 14.85 1.87
CA THR A 88 -6.41 13.94 1.57
C THR A 88 -6.90 12.51 1.31
N TYR A 89 -6.36 11.88 0.27
CA TYR A 89 -6.61 10.48 -0.08
C TYR A 89 -5.43 9.56 0.17
N VAL A 90 -4.23 10.09 0.03
CA VAL A 90 -3.00 9.29 0.14
C VAL A 90 -1.87 10.12 0.75
N THR A 91 -1.07 9.47 1.59
CA THR A 91 0.25 9.96 2.02
C THR A 91 1.29 8.92 1.67
N LEU A 92 2.50 9.34 1.31
CA LEU A 92 3.67 8.48 1.15
C LEU A 92 4.84 9.08 1.91
N MET A 93 5.68 8.21 2.48
CA MET A 93 6.96 8.58 3.06
C MET A 93 8.07 8.14 2.12
N VAL A 94 8.95 9.06 1.77
CA VAL A 94 10.03 8.82 0.81
C VAL A 94 11.10 9.89 0.95
N ASP A 95 12.36 9.53 0.85
CA ASP A 95 13.48 10.48 0.77
C ASP A 95 13.48 11.10 -0.64
N ILE A 96 13.01 12.36 -0.75
CA ILE A 96 12.82 13.02 -2.05
C ILE A 96 14.04 13.85 -2.50
N ASP A 97 14.95 14.18 -1.62
CA ASP A 97 16.12 15.00 -1.93
C ASP A 97 17.46 14.30 -1.64
N ASN A 98 17.41 13.01 -1.30
CA ASN A 98 18.55 12.14 -1.02
C ASN A 98 19.44 12.64 0.13
N ASP A 99 18.82 13.22 1.17
CA ASP A 99 19.51 13.61 2.38
C ASP A 99 19.53 12.50 3.45
N GLY A 100 18.80 11.40 3.20
CA GLY A 100 18.71 10.22 4.05
C GLY A 100 17.51 10.21 4.98
N ASP A 101 16.72 11.29 5.02
CA ASP A 101 15.55 11.45 5.87
C ASP A 101 14.27 11.22 5.07
N LEU A 102 13.26 10.56 5.65
CA LEU A 102 11.99 10.37 4.96
C LEU A 102 11.15 11.64 5.01
N ASP A 103 10.78 12.13 3.85
CA ASP A 103 9.83 13.23 3.64
C ASP A 103 8.40 12.71 3.48
N VAL A 104 7.40 13.61 3.43
CA VAL A 104 6.01 13.23 3.26
C VAL A 104 5.39 13.89 2.04
N LEU A 105 4.90 13.05 1.11
CA LEU A 105 4.06 13.45 0.00
C LEU A 105 2.58 13.29 0.38
N VAL A 106 1.76 14.28 0.04
CA VAL A 106 0.32 14.30 0.34
C VAL A 106 -0.48 14.47 -0.94
N GLY A 107 -1.29 13.46 -1.28
CA GLY A 107 -2.18 13.46 -2.44
C GLY A 107 -3.59 13.89 -2.06
N ASN A 108 -4.08 14.97 -2.68
CA ASN A 108 -5.32 15.63 -2.32
C ASN A 108 -6.37 15.61 -3.45
N ASP A 109 -7.65 15.61 -3.07
CA ASP A 109 -8.79 15.74 -3.97
C ASP A 109 -9.16 17.21 -4.18
N ARG A 110 -9.13 17.69 -5.43
CA ARG A 110 -9.54 19.03 -5.86
C ARG A 110 -8.75 20.19 -5.25
N ILE A 111 -7.58 19.91 -4.71
CA ILE A 111 -6.56 20.89 -4.32
C ILE A 111 -5.20 20.34 -4.71
N ARG A 112 -4.16 21.20 -4.73
CA ARG A 112 -2.81 20.74 -5.05
C ARG A 112 -2.31 19.71 -4.05
N ASN A 113 -1.50 18.79 -4.53
CA ASN A 113 -0.72 17.89 -3.69
C ASN A 113 0.38 18.69 -2.97
N GLN A 114 0.87 18.17 -1.87
CA GLN A 114 1.82 18.87 -1.00
C GLN A 114 3.06 18.02 -0.77
N VAL A 115 4.18 18.70 -0.60
CA VAL A 115 5.46 18.15 -0.14
C VAL A 115 5.75 18.74 1.23
N PHE A 116 6.08 17.87 2.19
CA PHE A 116 6.60 18.24 3.49
C PHE A 116 7.99 17.65 3.63
N LYS A 117 8.98 18.52 3.84
CA LYS A 117 10.36 18.10 4.11
C LYS A 117 10.57 17.86 5.59
N ASN A 118 11.35 16.84 5.87
CA ASN A 118 11.80 16.43 7.18
C ASN A 118 13.24 16.92 7.42
N ASP A 119 13.62 17.04 8.66
CA ASP A 119 15.01 17.33 9.07
C ASP A 119 15.66 16.14 9.83
N GLY A 120 15.09 14.93 9.67
CA GLY A 120 15.53 13.70 10.29
C GLY A 120 15.15 13.57 11.78
N SER A 121 14.43 14.55 12.33
CA SER A 121 13.97 14.52 13.72
C SER A 121 12.44 14.46 13.87
N GLY A 122 11.74 14.20 12.73
CA GLY A 122 10.28 14.23 12.66
C GLY A 122 9.70 15.66 12.65
N ASN A 123 10.52 16.67 12.36
CA ASN A 123 10.07 18.05 12.17
C ASN A 123 9.70 18.28 10.71
N LEU A 124 8.45 18.02 10.36
CA LEU A 124 7.92 18.10 9.01
C LEU A 124 7.44 19.52 8.68
N VAL A 125 8.11 20.16 7.73
CA VAL A 125 7.82 21.53 7.28
C VAL A 125 7.26 21.50 5.87
N PHE A 126 6.12 22.20 5.64
CA PHE A 126 5.61 22.40 4.29
C PHE A 126 6.67 23.08 3.42
N ASP A 127 6.97 22.46 2.26
CA ASP A 127 7.95 22.95 1.32
C ASP A 127 7.26 23.59 0.10
N HIS A 128 6.53 22.80 -0.69
CA HIS A 128 5.86 23.31 -1.89
C HIS A 128 4.64 22.46 -2.28
N TYR A 129 3.91 22.98 -3.28
CA TYR A 129 2.82 22.27 -3.92
C TYR A 129 3.26 21.68 -5.25
N PHE A 130 2.72 20.49 -5.59
CA PHE A 130 2.81 19.91 -6.93
C PHE A 130 1.44 19.52 -7.44
N GLY A 131 1.33 19.28 -8.75
CA GLY A 131 0.06 18.94 -9.36
C GLY A 131 -0.83 20.14 -9.65
N PHE A 132 -2.02 19.84 -10.16
CA PHE A 132 -2.99 20.87 -10.57
C PHE A 132 -4.06 21.05 -9.50
N GLN A 133 -4.54 22.29 -9.33
CA GLN A 133 -5.53 22.66 -8.31
C GLN A 133 -6.87 21.93 -8.46
N THR A 134 -7.18 21.43 -9.65
CA THR A 134 -8.45 20.73 -9.94
C THR A 134 -8.28 19.23 -10.07
N SER A 135 -7.11 18.68 -9.76
CA SER A 135 -6.86 17.25 -9.86
C SER A 135 -7.68 16.47 -8.84
N ASN A 136 -8.25 15.35 -9.28
CA ASN A 136 -8.93 14.40 -8.40
C ASN A 136 -7.93 13.30 -8.01
N THR A 137 -6.86 13.67 -7.29
CA THR A 137 -5.84 12.69 -6.89
C THR A 137 -6.44 11.63 -5.96
N ARG A 138 -6.21 10.36 -6.28
CA ARG A 138 -6.66 9.20 -5.51
C ARG A 138 -5.52 8.34 -5.02
N GLY A 139 -4.44 8.25 -5.79
CA GLY A 139 -3.25 7.48 -5.48
C GLY A 139 -2.00 8.23 -5.88
N LEU A 140 -0.92 7.94 -5.17
CA LEU A 140 0.45 8.30 -5.49
C LEU A 140 1.27 7.01 -5.52
N CYS A 141 2.25 6.97 -6.40
CA CYS A 141 3.24 5.91 -6.43
C CYS A 141 4.61 6.53 -6.66
N THR A 142 5.63 6.04 -5.97
CA THR A 142 7.00 6.56 -6.06
C THR A 142 7.95 5.49 -6.54
N ALA A 143 8.78 5.81 -7.53
CA ALA A 143 9.87 4.99 -8.04
C ALA A 143 10.81 5.86 -8.89
N ASP A 144 11.99 5.37 -9.19
CA ASP A 144 12.83 5.94 -10.25
C ASP A 144 12.25 5.52 -11.62
N LEU A 145 11.40 6.38 -12.19
CA LEU A 145 10.61 6.08 -13.38
C LEU A 145 11.34 6.41 -14.69
N ASN A 146 12.45 7.13 -14.62
CA ASN A 146 13.25 7.54 -15.78
C ASN A 146 14.66 6.96 -15.79
N GLY A 147 15.09 6.28 -14.71
CA GLY A 147 16.42 5.66 -14.57
C GLY A 147 17.55 6.64 -14.23
N ASP A 148 17.23 7.80 -13.64
CA ASP A 148 18.23 8.81 -13.28
C ASP A 148 18.75 8.69 -11.82
N GLY A 149 18.19 7.77 -11.05
CA GLY A 149 18.55 7.49 -9.66
C GLY A 149 17.79 8.33 -8.63
N PHE A 150 16.84 9.18 -9.06
CA PHE A 150 16.01 9.97 -8.17
C PHE A 150 14.57 9.44 -8.13
N VAL A 151 13.91 9.60 -6.99
CA VAL A 151 12.55 9.09 -6.82
C VAL A 151 11.54 10.05 -7.45
N ASP A 152 10.86 9.59 -8.50
CA ASP A 152 9.77 10.28 -9.19
C ASP A 152 8.41 9.96 -8.55
N VAL A 153 7.37 10.71 -8.95
CA VAL A 153 6.00 10.51 -8.45
C VAL A 153 5.02 10.33 -9.60
N ALA A 154 4.38 9.16 -9.67
CA ALA A 154 3.21 8.93 -10.50
C ALA A 154 1.94 9.28 -9.73
N VAL A 155 1.06 10.09 -10.34
CA VAL A 155 -0.18 10.59 -9.75
C VAL A 155 -1.39 9.98 -10.46
N ALA A 156 -2.17 9.20 -9.72
CA ALA A 156 -3.45 8.65 -10.17
C ALA A 156 -4.56 9.68 -9.96
N ASN A 157 -5.21 10.08 -11.05
CA ASN A 157 -6.34 11.00 -11.04
C ASN A 157 -7.61 10.30 -11.51
N ARG A 158 -8.63 10.24 -10.66
CA ARG A 158 -9.91 9.67 -11.06
C ARG A 158 -10.67 10.57 -12.02
N GLN A 159 -11.05 10.04 -13.19
CA GLN A 159 -11.74 10.77 -14.26
C GLN A 159 -10.97 12.01 -14.75
N GLY A 160 -9.64 11.92 -14.73
CA GLY A 160 -8.73 12.98 -15.13
C GLY A 160 -7.46 12.42 -15.77
N GLN A 161 -6.60 13.32 -16.25
CA GLN A 161 -5.30 12.97 -16.78
C GLN A 161 -4.39 12.52 -15.63
N ASN A 162 -3.75 11.35 -15.76
CA ASN A 162 -2.66 10.92 -14.89
C ASN A 162 -1.35 11.61 -15.28
N TYR A 163 -0.45 11.82 -14.31
CA TYR A 163 0.81 12.51 -14.53
C TYR A 163 1.96 11.80 -13.81
N ILE A 164 3.15 11.90 -14.40
CA ILE A 164 4.42 11.61 -13.74
C ILE A 164 5.10 12.97 -13.51
N TYR A 165 5.59 13.17 -12.31
CA TYR A 165 6.40 14.30 -11.91
C TYR A 165 7.82 13.81 -11.66
N PHE A 166 8.74 14.18 -12.55
CA PHE A 166 10.14 13.81 -12.43
C PHE A 166 10.83 14.67 -11.38
N ASN A 167 11.60 14.01 -10.55
CA ASN A 167 12.44 14.64 -9.54
C ASN A 167 13.76 15.08 -10.15
N ASN A 168 14.29 16.17 -9.69
CA ASN A 168 15.59 16.71 -10.10
C ASN A 168 16.70 16.42 -9.06
N GLY A 169 16.47 15.51 -8.13
CA GLY A 169 17.37 15.18 -7.02
C GLY A 169 17.38 16.21 -5.89
N LYS A 170 16.39 17.12 -5.87
CA LYS A 170 16.23 18.12 -4.79
C LYS A 170 14.79 18.14 -4.25
N GLY A 171 14.03 17.11 -4.55
CA GLY A 171 12.62 17.04 -4.16
C GLY A 171 11.72 18.03 -4.91
N ASN A 172 12.10 18.49 -6.11
CA ASN A 172 11.30 19.43 -6.87
C ASN A 172 10.58 18.72 -8.03
N TYR A 173 9.26 18.77 -8.02
CA TYR A 173 8.35 18.14 -8.96
C TYR A 173 7.68 19.15 -9.90
N ALA A 174 8.46 20.03 -10.55
CA ALA A 174 7.95 21.10 -11.40
C ALA A 174 7.44 20.59 -12.76
N ASP A 175 8.09 19.60 -13.35
CA ASP A 175 7.80 19.10 -14.68
C ASP A 175 6.84 17.91 -14.63
N ALA A 176 5.70 18.05 -15.31
CA ALA A 176 4.66 17.05 -15.36
C ALA A 176 4.55 16.41 -16.75
N GLN A 177 4.78 15.10 -16.85
CA GLN A 177 4.53 14.33 -18.06
C GLN A 177 3.16 13.65 -17.95
N PRO A 178 2.21 13.94 -18.86
CA PRO A 178 0.95 13.19 -18.90
C PRO A 178 1.19 11.76 -19.39
N PHE A 179 0.47 10.80 -18.81
CA PHE A 179 0.38 9.43 -19.32
C PHE A 179 -1.05 8.91 -19.22
N GLY A 180 -1.36 7.89 -20.00
CA GLY A 180 -2.71 7.37 -20.05
C GLY A 180 -3.71 8.27 -20.79
N GLY A 181 -4.99 7.95 -20.64
CA GLY A 181 -6.07 8.72 -21.23
C GLY A 181 -6.50 9.92 -20.40
N PRO A 182 -7.04 10.98 -21.01
CA PRO A 182 -7.40 12.22 -20.30
C PRO A 182 -8.60 12.09 -19.36
N LYS A 183 -9.25 10.93 -19.30
CA LYS A 183 -10.42 10.64 -18.45
C LYS A 183 -10.36 9.24 -17.84
N GLU A 184 -9.17 8.72 -17.62
CA GLU A 184 -9.03 7.44 -16.93
C GLU A 184 -9.51 7.57 -15.49
N ALA A 185 -10.26 6.57 -15.03
CA ALA A 185 -10.77 6.55 -13.66
C ALA A 185 -9.79 5.84 -12.72
N THR A 186 -8.52 6.21 -12.79
CA THR A 186 -7.45 5.58 -12.02
C THR A 186 -7.59 5.88 -10.53
N ILE A 187 -7.50 4.86 -9.72
CA ILE A 187 -7.59 4.95 -8.25
C ILE A 187 -6.23 4.75 -7.62
N THR A 188 -5.52 3.69 -8.00
CA THR A 188 -4.17 3.39 -7.49
C THR A 188 -3.24 2.99 -8.62
N ILE A 189 -1.96 3.10 -8.34
CA ILE A 189 -0.85 2.74 -9.22
C ILE A 189 0.15 1.97 -8.36
N ALA A 190 0.63 0.84 -8.88
CA ALA A 190 1.83 0.18 -8.40
C ALA A 190 2.94 0.32 -9.44
N ALA A 191 4.20 0.42 -9.00
CA ALA A 191 5.36 0.47 -9.88
C ALA A 191 6.24 -0.76 -9.66
N ALA A 192 6.58 -1.46 -10.74
CA ALA A 192 7.51 -2.58 -10.73
C ALA A 192 8.00 -2.86 -12.16
N ASP A 193 9.11 -3.56 -12.31
CA ASP A 193 9.61 -4.05 -13.60
C ASP A 193 8.80 -5.31 -13.98
N MET A 194 7.69 -5.11 -14.72
CA MET A 194 6.71 -6.17 -15.01
C MET A 194 7.11 -7.08 -16.18
N ASP A 195 8.06 -6.66 -17.01
CA ASP A 195 8.54 -7.45 -18.17
C ASP A 195 10.03 -7.85 -18.08
N GLY A 196 10.71 -7.46 -17.00
CA GLY A 196 12.09 -7.84 -16.69
C GLY A 196 13.13 -7.12 -17.54
N ASP A 197 12.81 -5.94 -18.08
CA ASP A 197 13.72 -5.15 -18.94
C ASP A 197 14.62 -4.18 -18.14
N GLY A 198 14.41 -4.08 -16.82
CA GLY A 198 15.14 -3.21 -15.91
C GLY A 198 14.55 -1.81 -15.76
N SER A 199 13.48 -1.50 -16.47
CA SER A 199 12.75 -0.23 -16.35
C SER A 199 11.51 -0.42 -15.48
N MET A 200 11.13 0.61 -14.71
CA MET A 200 9.88 0.57 -13.96
C MET A 200 8.68 0.75 -14.88
N ASP A 201 7.68 -0.11 -14.68
CA ASP A 201 6.37 -0.08 -15.31
C ASP A 201 5.32 0.38 -14.31
N LEU A 202 4.16 0.84 -14.81
CA LEU A 202 3.06 1.29 -13.97
C LEU A 202 1.83 0.38 -14.18
N VAL A 203 1.37 -0.24 -13.09
CA VAL A 203 0.18 -1.08 -13.04
C VAL A 203 -0.96 -0.27 -12.43
N LEU A 204 -2.04 -0.05 -13.19
CA LEU A 204 -3.15 0.83 -12.81
C LEU A 204 -4.40 0.04 -12.47
N ALA A 205 -5.03 0.38 -11.35
CA ALA A 205 -6.39 -0.04 -11.02
C ALA A 205 -7.40 1.07 -11.38
N ASN A 206 -8.29 0.78 -12.33
CA ASN A 206 -9.30 1.71 -12.82
C ASN A 206 -10.71 1.31 -12.38
N ARG A 207 -11.54 2.31 -12.17
CA ARG A 207 -12.97 2.18 -11.83
C ARG A 207 -13.88 2.64 -12.97
N ASP A 208 -15.16 2.73 -12.62
CA ASP A 208 -16.22 3.31 -13.45
C ASP A 208 -16.36 2.52 -14.77
N GLY A 209 -16.21 1.18 -14.71
CA GLY A 209 -16.32 0.28 -15.85
C GLY A 209 -15.21 0.43 -16.89
N GLN A 210 -14.05 0.92 -16.49
CA GLN A 210 -12.91 1.10 -17.39
C GLN A 210 -11.88 -0.04 -17.26
N PRO A 211 -11.15 -0.37 -18.35
CA PRO A 211 -10.08 -1.37 -18.30
C PRO A 211 -8.95 -0.98 -17.35
N ASN A 212 -8.35 -1.97 -16.71
CA ASN A 212 -7.08 -1.83 -16.03
C ASN A 212 -5.92 -1.92 -17.04
N TYR A 213 -4.81 -1.26 -16.75
CA TYR A 213 -3.67 -1.18 -17.65
C TYR A 213 -2.35 -1.45 -16.97
N ILE A 214 -1.38 -1.98 -17.74
CA ILE A 214 0.04 -1.91 -17.47
C ILE A 214 0.64 -0.99 -18.52
N TYR A 215 1.34 0.07 -18.10
CA TYR A 215 2.11 0.96 -18.94
C TYR A 215 3.58 0.64 -18.80
N PHE A 216 4.27 0.34 -19.92
CA PHE A 216 5.64 -0.15 -19.94
C PHE A 216 6.67 0.94 -20.21
N GLY A 217 7.79 0.85 -19.49
CA GLY A 217 9.02 1.60 -19.67
C GLY A 217 8.89 3.10 -19.45
N SER A 218 10.00 3.80 -19.54
CA SER A 218 10.15 5.22 -19.14
C SER A 218 9.29 6.25 -19.93
N LYS A 219 8.70 5.86 -21.06
CA LYS A 219 7.81 6.75 -21.84
C LYS A 219 6.34 6.52 -21.55
N PHE A 220 5.97 5.39 -20.94
CA PHE A 220 4.60 5.00 -20.59
C PHE A 220 3.58 5.14 -21.74
N VAL A 221 4.00 4.80 -22.96
CA VAL A 221 3.16 4.84 -24.17
C VAL A 221 2.67 3.45 -24.53
N LYS A 222 3.57 2.43 -24.47
CA LYS A 222 3.21 1.03 -24.68
C LYS A 222 2.38 0.55 -23.52
N LYS A 223 1.20 -0.02 -23.78
CA LYS A 223 0.36 -0.58 -22.72
C LYS A 223 -0.36 -1.85 -23.15
N ILE A 224 -0.70 -2.66 -22.16
CA ILE A 224 -1.64 -3.78 -22.31
C ILE A 224 -2.78 -3.62 -21.29
N THR A 225 -3.90 -4.30 -21.55
CA THR A 225 -5.00 -4.44 -20.61
C THR A 225 -4.86 -5.73 -19.81
N TYR A 226 -5.34 -5.71 -18.57
CA TYR A 226 -5.58 -6.91 -17.77
C TYR A 226 -6.95 -6.83 -17.10
N GLY A 227 -7.48 -7.96 -16.65
CA GLY A 227 -8.83 -8.04 -16.09
C GLY A 227 -9.92 -8.22 -17.15
N THR A 228 -11.16 -7.97 -16.78
CA THR A 228 -12.33 -8.14 -17.66
C THR A 228 -12.54 -6.98 -18.63
N GLY A 229 -11.89 -5.86 -18.37
CA GLY A 229 -12.03 -4.61 -19.13
C GLY A 229 -13.15 -3.70 -18.64
N SER A 230 -13.90 -4.11 -17.61
CA SER A 230 -14.98 -3.33 -17.00
C SER A 230 -15.07 -3.53 -15.49
N ASP A 231 -13.95 -3.84 -14.85
CA ASP A 231 -13.89 -4.09 -13.41
C ASP A 231 -14.09 -2.78 -12.61
N GLU A 232 -14.66 -2.90 -11.41
CA GLU A 232 -14.71 -1.83 -10.42
C GLU A 232 -13.49 -1.91 -9.49
N SER A 233 -12.28 -1.84 -10.07
CA SER A 233 -11.04 -2.00 -9.33
C SER A 233 -10.78 -0.81 -8.42
N ARG A 234 -10.29 -1.09 -7.22
CA ARG A 234 -10.12 -0.11 -6.17
C ARG A 234 -8.67 0.04 -5.72
N ASP A 235 -7.95 -1.07 -5.72
CA ASP A 235 -6.56 -1.11 -5.31
C ASP A 235 -5.82 -2.20 -6.06
N VAL A 236 -4.50 -2.06 -6.19
CA VAL A 236 -3.62 -3.01 -6.87
C VAL A 236 -2.29 -3.06 -6.16
N ASP A 237 -1.77 -4.26 -6.03
CA ASP A 237 -0.41 -4.53 -5.58
C ASP A 237 0.21 -5.63 -6.44
N VAL A 238 1.54 -5.71 -6.47
CA VAL A 238 2.29 -6.63 -7.32
C VAL A 238 3.29 -7.46 -6.53
N GLY A 239 3.41 -8.75 -6.86
CA GLY A 239 4.34 -9.66 -6.21
C GLY A 239 4.26 -11.06 -6.81
N ASP A 240 5.31 -11.88 -6.62
CA ASP A 240 5.37 -13.27 -7.10
C ASP A 240 4.53 -14.18 -6.18
N MET A 241 3.25 -14.38 -6.54
CA MET A 241 2.28 -15.11 -5.70
C MET A 241 2.42 -16.62 -5.78
N ASP A 242 2.98 -17.16 -6.85
CA ASP A 242 3.13 -18.63 -7.02
C ASP A 242 4.59 -19.10 -6.99
N GLY A 243 5.55 -18.19 -6.88
CA GLY A 243 6.97 -18.48 -6.71
C GLY A 243 7.65 -18.90 -8.01
N ASP A 244 7.14 -18.46 -9.16
CA ASP A 244 7.70 -18.79 -10.48
C ASP A 244 8.75 -17.76 -10.98
N GLY A 245 8.94 -16.67 -10.21
CA GLY A 245 9.87 -15.59 -10.49
C GLY A 245 9.34 -14.52 -11.44
N GLN A 246 8.04 -14.57 -11.79
CA GLN A 246 7.38 -13.50 -12.53
C GLN A 246 6.48 -12.72 -11.57
N LEU A 247 6.35 -11.42 -11.78
CA LEU A 247 5.46 -10.59 -10.97
C LEU A 247 4.00 -10.82 -11.39
N ASP A 248 3.16 -11.09 -10.40
CA ASP A 248 1.72 -11.22 -10.51
C ASP A 248 1.04 -9.93 -10.07
N ILE A 249 -0.18 -9.72 -10.52
CA ILE A 249 -1.00 -8.57 -10.17
C ILE A 249 -2.13 -9.02 -9.26
N VAL A 250 -2.27 -8.41 -8.09
CA VAL A 250 -3.35 -8.68 -7.14
C VAL A 250 -4.25 -7.46 -7.05
N VAL A 251 -5.56 -7.64 -7.34
CA VAL A 251 -6.51 -6.54 -7.49
C VAL A 251 -7.65 -6.65 -6.49
N ALA A 252 -7.93 -5.56 -5.81
CA ALA A 252 -9.13 -5.38 -4.99
C ALA A 252 -10.28 -4.82 -5.83
N ASN A 253 -11.46 -5.46 -5.76
CA ASN A 253 -12.65 -5.05 -6.49
C ASN A 253 -13.82 -4.74 -5.55
N ILE A 254 -14.72 -3.83 -5.98
CA ILE A 254 -15.97 -3.51 -5.30
C ILE A 254 -17.12 -4.21 -6.02
N GLY A 255 -17.87 -5.03 -5.26
CA GLY A 255 -19.05 -5.71 -5.78
C GLY A 255 -18.73 -6.89 -6.70
N ASP A 256 -17.47 -7.32 -6.71
CA ASP A 256 -17.00 -8.52 -7.38
C ASP A 256 -15.86 -9.17 -6.56
N ARG A 257 -15.39 -10.34 -6.99
CA ARG A 257 -14.25 -11.01 -6.38
C ARG A 257 -12.97 -10.23 -6.65
N ASN A 258 -12.08 -10.26 -5.66
CA ASN A 258 -10.70 -9.87 -5.87
C ASN A 258 -10.01 -10.89 -6.78
N MET A 259 -9.00 -10.46 -7.51
CA MET A 259 -8.35 -11.27 -8.53
C MET A 259 -6.84 -11.31 -8.35
N ILE A 260 -6.23 -12.44 -8.65
CA ILE A 260 -4.80 -12.57 -8.94
C ILE A 260 -4.68 -12.84 -10.43
N TYR A 261 -3.91 -12.04 -11.14
CA TYR A 261 -3.52 -12.24 -12.53
C TYR A 261 -2.06 -12.63 -12.55
N TYR A 262 -1.79 -13.87 -12.92
CA TYR A 262 -0.45 -14.43 -12.89
C TYR A 262 0.36 -13.99 -14.11
N GLY A 263 1.54 -13.46 -13.84
CA GLY A 263 2.50 -13.11 -14.85
C GLY A 263 3.02 -14.33 -15.62
N SER A 264 3.58 -14.10 -16.77
CA SER A 264 4.24 -15.13 -17.55
C SER A 264 5.51 -14.59 -18.20
N LYS A 265 6.48 -15.47 -18.49
CA LYS A 265 7.71 -15.12 -19.24
C LYS A 265 7.48 -14.45 -20.60
N LYS A 266 6.24 -14.45 -21.10
CA LYS A 266 5.86 -13.78 -22.35
C LYS A 266 5.25 -12.40 -22.10
N GLY A 267 5.18 -11.93 -20.85
CA GLY A 267 4.55 -10.67 -20.48
C GLY A 267 3.03 -10.67 -20.64
N SER A 268 2.38 -11.84 -20.52
CA SER A 268 0.90 -11.94 -20.53
C SER A 268 0.38 -12.27 -19.13
N TYR A 269 -0.87 -11.85 -18.86
CA TYR A 269 -1.60 -12.05 -17.59
C TYR A 269 -2.91 -12.81 -17.82
N ASP A 270 -2.89 -13.80 -18.74
CA ASP A 270 -4.07 -14.56 -19.16
C ASP A 270 -4.56 -15.56 -18.10
N ARG A 271 -3.65 -16.06 -17.25
CA ARG A 271 -3.98 -16.96 -16.15
C ARG A 271 -4.42 -16.15 -14.93
N SER A 272 -5.58 -16.45 -14.35
CA SER A 272 -6.08 -15.74 -13.19
C SER A 272 -6.75 -16.64 -12.17
N LYS A 273 -6.86 -16.16 -10.93
CA LYS A 273 -7.53 -16.83 -9.81
C LYS A 273 -8.35 -15.82 -9.03
N ALA A 274 -9.63 -16.08 -8.91
CA ALA A 274 -10.51 -15.28 -8.07
C ALA A 274 -10.40 -15.68 -6.59
N PHE A 275 -10.48 -14.72 -5.70
CA PHE A 275 -10.53 -14.94 -4.26
C PHE A 275 -11.49 -13.96 -3.56
N GLY A 276 -11.79 -14.22 -2.29
CA GLY A 276 -12.67 -13.36 -1.51
C GLY A 276 -14.16 -13.59 -1.78
N ASN A 277 -14.98 -12.66 -1.26
CA ASN A 277 -16.43 -12.70 -1.40
C ASN A 277 -16.86 -11.83 -2.60
N PRO A 278 -17.67 -12.33 -3.56
CA PRO A 278 -18.11 -11.54 -4.70
C PRO A 278 -18.99 -10.32 -4.34
N ALA A 279 -19.56 -10.30 -3.13
CA ALA A 279 -20.35 -9.16 -2.64
C ALA A 279 -19.53 -8.22 -1.74
N ALA A 280 -18.19 -8.42 -1.65
CA ALA A 280 -17.36 -7.54 -0.84
C ALA A 280 -17.15 -6.19 -1.52
N ALA A 281 -17.05 -5.15 -0.70
CA ALA A 281 -16.53 -3.86 -1.12
C ALA A 281 -15.08 -3.75 -0.64
N THR A 282 -14.17 -4.42 -1.34
CA THR A 282 -12.74 -4.36 -1.00
C THR A 282 -12.17 -3.03 -1.49
N HIS A 283 -11.62 -2.25 -0.57
CA HIS A 283 -11.12 -0.91 -0.83
C HIS A 283 -9.61 -0.81 -0.84
N SER A 284 -8.93 -1.74 -0.18
CA SER A 284 -7.47 -1.76 -0.13
C SER A 284 -6.96 -3.19 -0.12
N ILE A 285 -5.79 -3.37 -0.70
CA ILE A 285 -5.04 -4.61 -0.74
C ILE A 285 -3.58 -4.31 -0.48
N MET A 286 -2.89 -5.22 0.20
CA MET A 286 -1.46 -5.14 0.42
C MET A 286 -0.85 -6.53 0.54
N LEU A 287 0.34 -6.68 0.00
CA LEU A 287 1.09 -7.92 -0.06
C LEU A 287 2.25 -7.90 0.93
N ALA A 288 2.42 -8.96 1.71
CA ALA A 288 3.57 -9.17 2.61
C ALA A 288 3.66 -10.64 3.00
N ASP A 289 4.84 -11.10 3.39
CA ASP A 289 5.02 -12.42 4.04
C ASP A 289 4.69 -12.29 5.54
N LEU A 290 3.42 -12.53 5.90
CA LEU A 290 2.89 -12.31 7.24
C LEU A 290 3.36 -13.34 8.28
N ASP A 291 3.60 -14.57 7.84
CA ASP A 291 4.01 -15.67 8.71
C ASP A 291 5.49 -16.06 8.55
N ARG A 292 6.23 -15.33 7.70
CA ARG A 292 7.64 -15.51 7.39
C ARG A 292 7.98 -16.89 6.84
N ASN A 293 7.07 -17.43 6.04
CA ASN A 293 7.27 -18.71 5.36
C ASN A 293 7.96 -18.57 3.99
N GLY A 294 8.26 -17.36 3.55
CA GLY A 294 8.88 -17.03 2.28
C GLY A 294 7.89 -16.94 1.10
N ASN A 295 6.59 -17.01 1.36
CA ASN A 295 5.56 -16.77 0.36
C ASN A 295 4.84 -15.44 0.64
N ILE A 296 4.43 -14.78 -0.41
CA ILE A 296 3.67 -13.52 -0.29
C ILE A 296 2.22 -13.83 0.07
N ASP A 297 1.74 -13.24 1.15
CA ASP A 297 0.36 -13.29 1.64
C ASP A 297 -0.41 -12.05 1.22
N ILE A 298 -1.73 -12.05 1.42
CA ILE A 298 -2.61 -10.95 1.03
C ILE A 298 -3.37 -10.43 2.24
N VAL A 299 -3.38 -9.11 2.46
CA VAL A 299 -4.27 -8.43 3.40
C VAL A 299 -5.28 -7.59 2.61
N VAL A 300 -6.57 -7.66 2.98
CA VAL A 300 -7.61 -6.85 2.35
C VAL A 300 -8.41 -6.06 3.38
N GLY A 301 -8.61 -4.76 3.08
CA GLY A 301 -9.46 -3.85 3.80
C GLY A 301 -10.84 -3.73 3.13
N ASN A 302 -11.91 -3.99 3.88
CA ASN A 302 -13.27 -4.00 3.37
C ASN A 302 -14.12 -2.87 3.98
N LYS A 303 -15.01 -2.30 3.19
CA LYS A 303 -16.02 -1.37 3.64
C LYS A 303 -17.28 -2.10 4.07
N GLY A 304 -17.81 -1.78 5.26
CA GLY A 304 -19.06 -2.34 5.81
C GLY A 304 -18.98 -3.82 6.16
N GLN A 305 -17.79 -4.39 6.20
CA GLN A 305 -17.55 -5.81 6.46
C GLN A 305 -16.24 -5.99 7.24
N ARG A 306 -16.02 -7.21 7.79
CA ARG A 306 -14.73 -7.56 8.37
C ARG A 306 -13.64 -7.60 7.32
N ASN A 307 -12.43 -7.24 7.72
CA ASN A 307 -11.23 -7.40 6.94
C ASN A 307 -10.78 -8.87 6.93
N HIS A 308 -9.97 -9.22 5.96
CA HIS A 308 -9.42 -10.56 5.84
C HIS A 308 -7.93 -10.50 5.53
N TYR A 309 -7.21 -11.55 5.94
CA TYR A 309 -5.91 -11.88 5.38
C TYR A 309 -5.94 -13.31 4.85
N TYR A 310 -5.06 -13.59 3.92
CA TYR A 310 -4.97 -14.88 3.24
C TYR A 310 -3.52 -15.32 3.29
N LEU A 311 -3.24 -16.37 4.05
CA LEU A 311 -1.93 -17.00 4.07
C LEU A 311 -1.78 -17.88 2.83
N ASN A 312 -0.68 -17.69 2.11
CA ASN A 312 -0.39 -18.34 0.85
C ASN A 312 0.63 -19.46 1.04
N ASN A 313 0.25 -20.68 0.66
CA ASN A 313 1.16 -21.83 0.66
C ASN A 313 1.50 -22.29 -0.77
N LYS A 314 1.34 -21.41 -1.80
CA LYS A 314 1.50 -21.66 -3.24
C LYS A 314 0.44 -22.57 -3.87
N LYS A 315 -0.28 -23.36 -3.08
CA LYS A 315 -1.37 -24.24 -3.55
C LYS A 315 -2.73 -23.61 -3.34
N GLU A 316 -2.91 -23.00 -2.18
CA GLU A 316 -4.17 -22.39 -1.77
C GLU A 316 -3.94 -21.13 -0.94
N LEU A 317 -4.96 -20.29 -0.86
CA LEU A 317 -5.03 -19.12 0.01
C LEU A 317 -5.92 -19.47 1.20
N MET A 318 -5.31 -19.61 2.37
CA MET A 318 -6.03 -19.88 3.62
C MET A 318 -6.57 -18.58 4.18
N LYS A 319 -7.90 -18.46 4.20
CA LYS A 319 -8.61 -17.24 4.60
C LYS A 319 -8.78 -17.12 6.10
N TYR A 320 -8.37 -16.00 6.66
CA TYR A 320 -8.61 -15.58 8.05
C TYR A 320 -9.35 -14.26 8.11
N THR A 321 -9.91 -13.95 9.28
CA THR A 321 -10.74 -12.75 9.45
C THR A 321 -10.24 -11.94 10.64
N PHE A 322 -10.14 -10.62 10.46
CA PHE A 322 -9.82 -9.68 11.53
C PHE A 322 -10.69 -8.42 11.44
N GLY A 323 -10.57 -7.55 12.43
CA GLY A 323 -11.26 -6.27 12.44
C GLY A 323 -12.72 -6.31 12.87
N GLN A 324 -13.36 -5.15 12.81
CA GLN A 324 -14.74 -4.95 13.23
C GLN A 324 -15.73 -5.46 12.18
N LYS A 325 -16.90 -5.95 12.62
CA LYS A 325 -17.92 -6.53 11.73
C LYS A 325 -18.44 -5.53 10.69
N ASP A 326 -18.56 -4.26 11.08
CA ASP A 326 -19.14 -3.20 10.26
C ASP A 326 -18.10 -2.07 10.05
N GLY A 327 -16.81 -2.42 9.97
CA GLY A 327 -15.73 -1.47 9.77
C GLY A 327 -15.73 -0.88 8.36
N ASP A 328 -15.49 0.42 8.24
CA ASP A 328 -15.29 1.10 6.95
C ASP A 328 -13.77 1.26 6.70
N THR A 329 -13.08 0.17 6.38
CA THR A 329 -11.65 0.18 6.09
C THR A 329 -11.40 0.60 4.63
N TYR A 330 -10.68 1.71 4.46
CA TYR A 330 -10.33 2.29 3.16
C TYR A 330 -8.87 2.10 2.77
N GLY A 331 -8.00 1.89 3.76
CA GLY A 331 -6.59 1.58 3.56
C GLY A 331 -6.11 0.55 4.56
N VAL A 332 -5.18 -0.29 4.14
CA VAL A 332 -4.37 -1.16 5.00
C VAL A 332 -2.92 -0.88 4.72
N THR A 333 -2.09 -0.93 5.77
CA THR A 333 -0.64 -0.78 5.67
C THR A 333 0.01 -1.82 6.57
N ILE A 334 1.15 -2.34 6.16
CA ILE A 334 1.81 -3.48 6.81
C ILE A 334 3.24 -3.10 7.17
N GLY A 335 3.67 -3.39 8.40
CA GLY A 335 5.04 -3.20 8.87
C GLY A 335 5.22 -3.72 10.28
N ASP A 336 6.45 -3.99 10.69
CA ASP A 336 6.80 -4.38 12.07
C ASP A 336 6.79 -3.12 12.94
N LEU A 337 5.79 -3.00 13.81
CA LEU A 337 5.58 -1.81 14.64
C LEU A 337 6.05 -2.00 16.08
N ASP A 338 6.33 -3.22 16.52
CA ASP A 338 6.75 -3.48 17.89
C ASP A 338 8.09 -4.23 18.03
N GLY A 339 8.80 -4.36 16.88
CA GLY A 339 10.16 -4.90 16.84
C GLY A 339 10.24 -6.42 17.00
N ASP A 340 9.12 -7.14 16.79
CA ASP A 340 9.09 -8.60 16.92
C ASP A 340 9.41 -9.34 15.60
N VAL A 341 9.75 -8.60 14.54
CA VAL A 341 10.09 -8.98 13.16
C VAL A 341 8.93 -9.53 12.33
N TYR A 342 7.74 -9.67 12.90
CA TYR A 342 6.54 -10.07 12.16
C TYR A 342 5.73 -8.83 11.77
N PRO A 343 5.26 -8.76 10.53
CA PRO A 343 4.53 -7.58 10.07
C PRO A 343 3.16 -7.45 10.76
N ASP A 344 2.89 -6.26 11.29
CA ASP A 344 1.60 -5.84 11.86
C ASP A 344 0.74 -5.18 10.78
N ILE A 345 -0.56 -5.01 11.06
CA ILE A 345 -1.50 -4.37 10.14
C ILE A 345 -2.03 -3.09 10.77
N VAL A 346 -1.93 -1.98 10.05
CA VAL A 346 -2.63 -0.72 10.36
C VAL A 346 -3.83 -0.58 9.44
N THR A 347 -5.01 -0.26 10.02
CA THR A 347 -6.21 0.00 9.24
C THR A 347 -6.57 1.48 9.27
N ALA A 348 -6.75 2.06 8.09
CA ALA A 348 -7.32 3.38 7.88
C ALA A 348 -8.86 3.28 7.78
N ASN A 349 -9.57 3.69 8.83
CA ASN A 349 -11.02 3.54 8.91
C ASN A 349 -11.72 4.89 8.76
N SER A 350 -12.64 4.99 7.79
CA SER A 350 -13.38 6.21 7.52
C SER A 350 -14.57 6.35 8.46
N GLY A 351 -14.56 7.39 9.28
CA GLY A 351 -15.59 7.61 10.32
C GLY A 351 -15.50 6.66 11.51
N GLY A 352 -14.44 5.87 11.57
CA GLY A 352 -14.11 4.94 12.64
C GLY A 352 -12.75 5.23 13.28
N TRP A 353 -12.35 4.41 14.24
CA TRP A 353 -11.01 4.44 14.79
C TRP A 353 -10.03 3.77 13.83
N ASN A 354 -8.89 4.39 13.57
CA ASN A 354 -7.75 3.71 12.97
C ASN A 354 -7.14 2.77 14.00
N ILE A 355 -6.85 1.53 13.60
CA ILE A 355 -6.50 0.46 14.53
C ILE A 355 -5.25 -0.27 14.03
N ILE A 356 -4.36 -0.57 14.98
CA ILE A 356 -3.22 -1.44 14.79
C ILE A 356 -3.60 -2.84 15.26
N TYR A 357 -3.35 -3.82 14.42
CA TYR A 357 -3.50 -5.25 14.70
C TYR A 357 -2.11 -5.87 14.74
N TYR A 358 -1.66 -6.22 15.93
CA TYR A 358 -0.35 -6.83 16.14
C TYR A 358 -0.38 -8.31 15.77
N ASN A 359 0.63 -8.74 15.03
CA ASN A 359 0.81 -10.11 14.59
C ASN A 359 1.39 -10.97 15.72
N ARG A 360 0.58 -11.85 16.31
CA ARG A 360 0.94 -12.64 17.50
C ARG A 360 0.86 -14.12 17.21
N THR A 361 1.74 -14.90 17.86
CA THR A 361 1.55 -16.32 17.95
C THR A 361 0.45 -16.60 18.98
N PRO A 362 -0.54 -17.46 18.71
CA PRO A 362 -1.55 -17.85 19.69
C PRO A 362 -0.88 -18.41 20.96
N LYS A 363 -1.41 -18.03 22.13
CA LYS A 363 -0.94 -18.55 23.43
C LYS A 363 -1.44 -19.95 23.67
#